data_7a3b0393b8b82a600565c70ff285211d
#
_entry.id   7a3b0393b8b82a600565c70ff285211d
#
_cell.length_a   1.000
_cell.length_b   1.000
_cell.length_c   1.000
_cell.angle_alpha   90.00
_cell.angle_beta   90.00
_cell.angle_gamma   90.00
#
_symmetry.space_group_name_H-M   'P 1'
#
loop_
_entity.id
_entity.type
_entity.pdbx_description
1 polymer ?
#
loop_
_entity_poly.entity_id
_entity_poly.type
_entity_poly.pdbx_seq_one_letter_code
_entity_poly.pdbx_strand_id
1 'polypeptide(L)'
;SNVKYAVKNYLPKSIIYSVLNLYQKKTELKDVTGFEVEYLLSKGMLNSIYGMTVTDIVKPLITYEKDWGVETLDLADEITKYNDSKNRFLYYAWGIWVTAYARRNLWTGILATGKDYVYSDTDSLKILNYEKLNELMKN
;
A
#
# COMPACT_ATOMS: atom_id res chain seq x y z
N SER A 1 -17.48 -17.61 16.27
CA SER A 1 -16.88 -16.58 15.40
C SER A 1 -15.62 -16.02 16.05
N ASN A 2 -14.49 -16.08 15.36
CA ASN A 2 -13.25 -15.47 15.85
C ASN A 2 -13.25 -13.98 15.48
N VAL A 3 -13.46 -13.12 16.48
CA VAL A 3 -13.32 -11.67 16.31
C VAL A 3 -11.89 -11.29 16.62
N LYS A 4 -11.19 -10.74 15.62
CA LYS A 4 -9.85 -10.15 15.80
C LYS A 4 -10.02 -8.64 15.89
N TYR A 5 -9.43 -8.02 16.90
CA TYR A 5 -9.42 -6.57 17.06
C TYR A 5 -7.99 -6.07 17.22
N ALA A 6 -7.74 -4.87 16.74
CA ALA A 6 -6.46 -4.19 16.95
C ALA A 6 -6.63 -3.12 18.03
N VAL A 7 -5.69 -3.09 18.97
CA VAL A 7 -5.63 -2.02 19.96
C VAL A 7 -5.26 -0.71 19.24
N LYS A 8 -5.97 0.38 19.59
CA LYS A 8 -5.66 1.71 19.05
C LYS A 8 -4.22 2.09 19.35
N ASN A 9 -3.46 2.34 18.32
CA ASN A 9 -2.08 2.80 18.41
C ASN A 9 -1.80 3.81 17.29
N TYR A 10 -0.70 4.54 17.39
CA TYR A 10 -0.30 5.54 16.42
C TYR A 10 1.00 5.13 15.74
N LEU A 11 1.12 5.44 14.45
CA LEU A 11 2.40 5.36 13.76
C LEU A 11 3.42 6.30 14.41
N PRO A 12 4.69 5.90 14.51
CA PRO A 12 5.76 6.80 14.92
C PRO A 12 5.75 8.09 14.08
N LYS A 13 5.94 9.22 14.73
CA LYS A 13 5.93 10.53 14.05
C LYS A 13 6.93 10.60 12.90
N SER A 14 8.10 9.95 13.06
CA SER A 14 9.11 9.86 12.00
C SER A 14 8.58 9.23 10.71
N ILE A 15 7.78 8.17 10.82
CA ILE A 15 7.16 7.51 9.66
C ILE A 15 6.16 8.47 9.01
N ILE A 16 5.32 9.13 9.80
CA ILE A 16 4.32 10.09 9.30
C ILE A 16 5.01 11.21 8.53
N TYR A 17 6.06 11.82 9.10
CA TYR A 17 6.81 12.88 8.43
C TYR A 17 7.49 12.38 7.14
N SER A 18 8.05 11.17 7.15
CA SER A 18 8.64 10.58 5.95
C SER A 18 7.62 10.39 4.84
N VAL A 19 6.44 9.88 5.16
CA VAL A 19 5.34 9.70 4.19
C VAL A 19 4.91 11.05 3.62
N LEU A 20 4.69 12.06 4.47
CA LEU A 20 4.27 13.39 4.02
C LEU A 20 5.32 14.04 3.12
N ASN A 21 6.61 13.96 3.49
CA ASN A 21 7.72 14.49 2.70
C ASN A 21 7.82 13.81 1.32
N LEU A 22 7.73 12.48 1.29
CA LEU A 22 7.79 11.73 0.03
C LEU A 22 6.58 12.03 -0.85
N TYR A 23 5.40 12.17 -0.25
CA TYR A 23 4.19 12.52 -0.98
C TYR A 23 4.29 13.93 -1.58
N GLN A 24 4.76 14.89 -0.81
CA GLN A 24 4.99 16.26 -1.27
C GLN A 24 5.99 16.28 -2.43
N LYS A 25 7.17 15.67 -2.27
CA LYS A 25 8.16 15.56 -3.35
C LYS A 25 7.60 14.91 -4.61
N LYS A 26 6.90 13.79 -4.46
CA LYS A 26 6.24 13.11 -5.58
C LYS A 26 5.26 14.05 -6.30
N THR A 27 4.52 14.89 -5.56
CA THR A 27 3.52 15.79 -6.14
C THR A 27 4.19 16.98 -6.84
N GLU A 28 5.19 17.58 -6.22
CA GLU A 28 5.92 18.73 -6.75
C GLU A 28 6.77 18.39 -7.99
N LEU A 29 7.36 17.19 -8.02
CA LEU A 29 8.25 16.77 -9.11
C LEU A 29 7.52 16.05 -10.26
N LYS A 30 6.20 15.85 -10.14
CA LYS A 30 5.43 15.19 -11.18
C LYS A 30 5.43 16.06 -12.45
N ASP A 31 5.80 15.43 -13.57
CA ASP A 31 5.84 16.06 -14.90
C ASP A 31 6.81 17.27 -15.00
N VAL A 32 7.78 17.37 -14.09
CA VAL A 32 8.84 18.38 -14.14
C VAL A 32 10.06 17.83 -14.89
N THR A 33 10.41 18.44 -16.00
CA THR A 33 11.54 18.02 -16.84
C THR A 33 12.86 18.07 -16.07
N GLY A 34 13.63 17.00 -16.12
CA GLY A 34 14.94 16.86 -15.46
C GLY A 34 14.88 16.31 -14.05
N PHE A 35 13.66 16.05 -13.50
CA PHE A 35 13.44 15.48 -12.17
C PHE A 35 12.70 14.12 -12.19
N GLU A 36 12.72 13.45 -13.33
CA GLU A 36 12.01 12.16 -13.53
C GLU A 36 12.53 11.08 -12.57
N VAL A 37 13.83 11.06 -12.32
CA VAL A 37 14.47 10.07 -11.42
C VAL A 37 14.04 10.32 -9.98
N GLU A 38 14.10 11.55 -9.50
CA GLU A 38 13.69 11.93 -8.15
C GLU A 38 12.20 11.69 -7.91
N TYR A 39 11.37 11.95 -8.93
CA TYR A 39 9.94 11.60 -8.90
C TYR A 39 9.74 10.10 -8.75
N LEU A 40 10.41 9.28 -9.57
CA LEU A 40 10.30 7.82 -9.52
C LEU A 40 10.81 7.25 -8.21
N LEU A 41 11.92 7.77 -7.68
CA LEU A 41 12.46 7.39 -6.37
C LEU A 41 11.46 7.71 -5.26
N SER A 42 10.92 8.93 -5.23
CA SER A 42 9.95 9.33 -4.20
C SER A 42 8.68 8.46 -4.25
N LYS A 43 8.18 8.16 -5.45
CA LYS A 43 7.05 7.26 -5.68
C LYS A 43 7.36 5.83 -5.24
N GLY A 44 8.53 5.32 -5.60
CA GLY A 44 8.97 3.96 -5.24
C GLY A 44 9.13 3.79 -3.73
N MET A 45 9.78 4.76 -3.07
CA MET A 45 9.94 4.76 -1.62
C MET A 45 8.59 4.83 -0.88
N LEU A 46 7.66 5.66 -1.36
CA LEU A 46 6.32 5.75 -0.78
C LEU A 46 5.56 4.42 -0.87
N ASN A 47 5.61 3.76 -2.03
CA ASN A 47 5.00 2.45 -2.23
C ASN A 47 5.68 1.37 -1.37
N SER A 48 7.00 1.44 -1.21
CA SER A 48 7.77 0.51 -0.37
C SER A 48 7.39 0.61 1.11
N ILE A 49 7.13 1.82 1.62
CA ILE A 49 6.67 2.01 3.00
C ILE A 49 5.37 1.23 3.22
N TYR A 50 4.40 1.35 2.31
CA TYR A 50 3.16 0.56 2.40
C TYR A 50 3.45 -0.94 2.33
N GLY A 51 4.22 -1.40 1.35
CA GLY A 51 4.56 -2.82 1.18
C GLY A 51 5.21 -3.41 2.44
N MET A 52 6.08 -2.67 3.10
CA MET A 52 6.73 -3.11 4.34
C MET A 52 5.75 -3.27 5.51
N THR A 53 4.64 -2.55 5.53
CA THR A 53 3.63 -2.70 6.61
C THR A 53 2.88 -4.03 6.54
N VAL A 54 2.84 -4.67 5.37
CA VAL A 54 2.10 -5.93 5.11
C VAL A 54 3.01 -7.04 4.56
N THR A 55 4.32 -6.93 4.75
CA THR A 55 5.27 -7.95 4.29
C THR A 55 4.99 -9.28 4.98
N ASP A 56 4.94 -10.34 4.19
CA ASP A 56 4.98 -11.69 4.71
C ASP A 56 6.41 -11.99 5.20
N ILE A 57 6.55 -12.24 6.50
CA ILE A 57 7.83 -12.50 7.15
C ILE A 57 8.25 -13.96 7.05
N VAL A 58 7.32 -14.85 6.74
CA VAL A 58 7.58 -16.29 6.61
C VAL A 58 7.38 -16.69 5.16
N LYS A 59 8.44 -16.63 4.38
CA LYS A 59 8.43 -17.02 2.98
C LYS A 59 9.15 -18.34 2.80
N PRO A 60 8.64 -19.24 1.93
CA PRO A 60 9.39 -20.42 1.56
C PRO A 60 10.72 -20.01 0.92
N LEU A 61 11.79 -20.71 1.28
CA LEU A 61 13.09 -20.53 0.66
C LEU A 61 13.12 -21.35 -0.63
N ILE A 62 13.37 -20.66 -1.74
CA ILE A 62 13.56 -21.31 -3.03
C ILE A 62 15.05 -21.59 -3.19
N THR A 63 15.42 -22.85 -3.26
CA THR A 63 16.80 -23.31 -3.42
C THR A 63 16.99 -23.96 -4.79
N TYR A 64 18.19 -23.84 -5.32
CA TYR A 64 18.61 -24.54 -6.54
C TYR A 64 19.96 -25.20 -6.30
N GLU A 65 19.94 -26.53 -6.25
CA GLU A 65 21.20 -27.33 -6.20
C GLU A 65 21.43 -28.04 -7.53
N LYS A 66 20.60 -29.02 -7.88
CA LYS A 66 20.53 -29.68 -9.18
C LYS A 66 19.20 -29.44 -9.87
N ASP A 67 18.15 -29.25 -9.05
CA ASP A 67 16.80 -28.89 -9.42
C ASP A 67 16.26 -27.82 -8.46
N TRP A 68 15.14 -27.21 -8.82
CA TRP A 68 14.45 -26.26 -7.97
C TRP A 68 13.82 -26.97 -6.78
N GLY A 69 14.21 -26.56 -5.57
CA GLY A 69 13.61 -26.99 -4.32
C GLY A 69 12.88 -25.86 -3.61
N VAL A 70 11.87 -26.25 -2.83
CA VAL A 70 11.17 -25.32 -1.93
C VAL A 70 11.31 -25.85 -0.52
N GLU A 71 11.99 -25.11 0.33
CA GLU A 71 12.13 -25.40 1.75
C GLU A 71 11.13 -24.56 2.55
N THR A 72 10.33 -25.25 3.37
CA THR A 72 9.41 -24.59 4.30
C THR A 72 10.16 -24.30 5.60
N LEU A 73 10.20 -23.01 5.94
CA LEU A 73 10.84 -22.54 7.19
C LEU A 73 9.92 -22.77 8.39
N ASP A 74 10.50 -22.99 9.55
CA ASP A 74 9.72 -23.06 10.81
C ASP A 74 9.17 -21.68 11.15
N LEU A 75 7.85 -21.60 11.32
CA LEU A 75 7.13 -20.35 11.58
C LEU A 75 7.58 -19.69 12.89
N ALA A 76 7.81 -20.49 13.95
CA ALA A 76 8.17 -19.95 15.26
C ALA A 76 9.58 -19.37 15.24
N ASP A 77 10.51 -20.04 14.58
CA ASP A 77 11.89 -19.59 14.42
C ASP A 77 11.96 -18.28 13.60
N GLU A 78 11.24 -18.20 12.48
CA GLU A 78 11.24 -17.01 11.64
C GLU A 78 10.58 -15.80 12.33
N ILE A 79 9.50 -16.02 13.09
CA ILE A 79 8.88 -14.97 13.90
C ILE A 79 9.86 -14.50 15.00
N THR A 80 10.59 -15.42 15.65
CA THR A 80 11.56 -15.07 16.67
C THR A 80 12.70 -14.25 16.07
N LYS A 81 13.30 -14.69 14.97
CA LYS A 81 14.34 -13.95 14.23
C LYS A 81 13.84 -12.55 13.83
N TYR A 82 12.60 -12.45 13.33
CA TYR A 82 12.03 -11.18 12.96
C TYR A 82 11.86 -10.24 14.17
N ASN A 83 11.37 -10.75 15.29
CA ASN A 83 11.17 -9.97 16.52
C ASN A 83 12.48 -9.46 17.13
N ASP A 84 13.57 -10.21 16.97
CA ASP A 84 14.90 -9.83 17.43
C ASP A 84 15.61 -8.88 16.46
N SER A 85 15.10 -8.74 15.24
CA SER A 85 15.67 -7.84 14.24
C SER A 85 15.47 -6.37 14.60
N LYS A 86 16.53 -5.57 14.43
CA LYS A 86 16.46 -4.10 14.55
C LYS A 86 15.68 -3.45 13.39
N ASN A 87 15.54 -4.14 12.27
CA ASN A 87 14.91 -3.64 11.05
C ASN A 87 13.43 -4.04 10.93
N ARG A 88 12.83 -4.53 12.01
CA ARG A 88 11.40 -4.89 12.01
C ARG A 88 10.52 -3.69 11.71
N PHE A 89 9.66 -3.85 10.70
CA PHE A 89 8.70 -2.82 10.25
C PHE A 89 7.40 -3.48 9.82
N LEU A 90 6.61 -4.00 10.77
CA LEU A 90 5.36 -4.65 10.48
C LEU A 90 4.21 -3.93 11.21
N TYR A 91 3.62 -2.97 10.52
CA TYR A 91 2.43 -2.24 11.00
C TYR A 91 1.18 -2.77 10.28
N TYR A 92 0.93 -4.07 10.39
CA TYR A 92 -0.06 -4.79 9.61
C TYR A 92 -1.46 -4.18 9.67
N ALA A 93 -1.90 -3.73 10.84
CA ALA A 93 -3.19 -3.07 11.00
C ALA A 93 -3.28 -1.78 10.15
N TRP A 94 -2.21 -1.02 10.06
CA TRP A 94 -2.15 0.18 9.21
C TRP A 94 -2.21 -0.16 7.74
N GLY A 95 -1.48 -1.18 7.30
CA GLY A 95 -1.54 -1.65 5.92
C GLY A 95 -2.96 -2.10 5.50
N ILE A 96 -3.67 -2.81 6.38
CA ILE A 96 -5.07 -3.18 6.16
C ILE A 96 -5.96 -1.93 6.02
N TRP A 97 -5.79 -0.95 6.89
CA TRP A 97 -6.58 0.27 6.83
C TRP A 97 -6.31 1.10 5.57
N VAL A 98 -5.07 1.18 5.10
CA VAL A 98 -4.73 1.86 3.84
C VAL A 98 -5.52 1.27 2.68
N THR A 99 -5.52 -0.05 2.51
CA THR A 99 -6.30 -0.72 1.46
C THR A 99 -7.80 -0.64 1.66
N ALA A 100 -8.27 -0.66 2.91
CA ALA A 100 -9.68 -0.51 3.22
C ALA A 100 -10.20 0.89 2.83
N TYR A 101 -9.44 1.95 3.12
CA TYR A 101 -9.79 3.31 2.71
C TYR A 101 -9.72 3.49 1.19
N ALA A 102 -8.72 2.94 0.51
CA ALA A 102 -8.63 2.98 -0.94
C ALA A 102 -9.88 2.33 -1.58
N ARG A 103 -10.25 1.13 -1.14
CA ARG A 103 -11.46 0.45 -1.61
C ARG A 103 -12.74 1.22 -1.28
N ARG A 104 -12.83 1.81 -0.09
CA ARG A 104 -13.98 2.64 0.28
C ARG A 104 -14.14 3.81 -0.69
N ASN A 105 -13.06 4.52 -0.98
CA ASN A 105 -13.08 5.67 -1.88
C ASN A 105 -13.51 5.25 -3.30
N LEU A 106 -12.92 4.16 -3.83
CA LEU A 106 -13.31 3.62 -5.13
C LEU A 106 -14.79 3.24 -5.14
N TRP A 107 -15.26 2.53 -4.12
CA TRP A 107 -16.66 2.11 -4.00
C TRP A 107 -17.62 3.29 -3.91
N THR A 108 -17.26 4.34 -3.19
CA THR A 108 -18.04 5.59 -3.14
C THR A 108 -18.17 6.21 -4.52
N GLY A 109 -17.09 6.26 -5.31
CA GLY A 109 -17.12 6.72 -6.69
C GLY A 109 -18.02 5.85 -7.58
N ILE A 110 -17.92 4.52 -7.48
CA ILE A 110 -18.75 3.59 -8.25
C ILE A 110 -20.25 3.82 -7.95
N LEU A 111 -20.62 3.93 -6.69
CA LEU A 111 -22.01 4.18 -6.30
C LEU A 111 -22.52 5.54 -6.81
N ALA A 112 -21.69 6.56 -6.77
CA ALA A 112 -22.05 7.91 -7.24
C ALA A 112 -22.22 7.99 -8.76
N THR A 113 -21.50 7.17 -9.53
CA THR A 113 -21.63 7.13 -11.01
C THR A 113 -22.91 6.42 -11.47
N GLY A 114 -23.41 5.46 -10.70
CA GLY A 114 -24.63 4.73 -11.01
C GLY A 114 -24.58 4.05 -12.39
N LYS A 115 -25.51 4.41 -13.29
CA LYS A 115 -25.61 3.80 -14.62
C LYS A 115 -24.50 4.19 -15.60
N ASP A 116 -23.73 5.23 -15.28
CA ASP A 116 -22.61 5.67 -16.11
C ASP A 116 -21.29 4.94 -15.80
N TYR A 117 -21.30 4.03 -14.83
CA TYR A 117 -20.17 3.16 -14.51
C TYR A 117 -19.82 2.24 -15.68
N VAL A 118 -18.54 2.21 -16.06
CA VAL A 118 -18.02 1.31 -17.10
C VAL A 118 -17.08 0.27 -16.52
N TYR A 119 -16.04 0.74 -15.82
CA TYR A 119 -14.97 -0.12 -15.33
C TYR A 119 -14.23 0.57 -14.19
N SER A 120 -13.67 -0.24 -13.30
CA SER A 120 -12.75 0.25 -12.27
C SER A 120 -11.63 -0.75 -12.05
N ASP A 121 -10.46 -0.21 -11.71
CA ASP A 121 -9.28 -0.98 -11.35
C ASP A 121 -8.52 -0.24 -10.26
N THR A 122 -8.28 -0.94 -9.16
CA THR A 122 -7.51 -0.53 -7.98
C THR A 122 -7.91 0.84 -7.41
N ASP A 123 -7.54 1.94 -8.08
CA ASP A 123 -7.77 3.33 -7.69
C ASP A 123 -8.31 4.18 -8.85
N SER A 124 -8.69 3.54 -9.95
CA SER A 124 -9.21 4.21 -11.14
C SER A 124 -10.67 3.86 -11.41
N LEU A 125 -11.41 4.83 -11.93
CA LEU A 125 -12.81 4.71 -12.30
C LEU A 125 -13.01 5.28 -13.71
N LYS A 126 -13.64 4.50 -14.60
CA LYS A 126 -14.03 4.91 -15.95
C LYS A 126 -15.54 5.03 -16.03
N ILE A 127 -16.00 6.15 -16.55
CA ILE A 127 -17.41 6.50 -16.64
C ILE A 127 -17.76 6.99 -18.05
N LEU A 128 -19.01 6.84 -18.46
CA LEU A 128 -19.51 7.29 -19.76
C LEU A 128 -19.71 8.80 -19.82
N ASN A 129 -20.21 9.41 -18.75
CA ASN A 129 -20.55 10.82 -18.71
C ASN A 129 -19.51 11.60 -17.89
N TYR A 130 -18.60 12.30 -18.57
CA TYR A 130 -17.53 13.07 -17.91
C TYR A 130 -18.05 14.31 -17.16
N GLU A 131 -19.24 14.84 -17.49
CA GLU A 131 -19.81 16.00 -16.79
C GLU A 131 -20.08 15.69 -15.33
N LYS A 132 -20.48 14.45 -15.00
CA LYS A 132 -20.58 13.96 -13.63
C LYS A 132 -19.27 13.95 -12.87
N LEU A 133 -18.14 13.88 -13.57
CA LEU A 133 -16.84 13.91 -12.93
C LEU A 133 -16.62 15.20 -12.14
N ASN A 134 -17.08 16.34 -12.69
CA ASN A 134 -16.96 17.63 -12.02
C ASN A 134 -17.79 17.73 -10.73
N GLU A 135 -18.90 16.99 -10.66
CA GLU A 135 -19.71 16.90 -9.44
C GLU A 135 -19.06 15.98 -8.40
N LEU A 136 -18.50 14.87 -8.85
CA LEU A 136 -17.79 13.89 -7.98
C LEU A 136 -16.49 14.46 -7.39
N MET A 137 -15.81 15.34 -8.12
CA MET A 137 -14.55 15.95 -7.67
C MET A 137 -14.75 17.13 -6.69
N LYS A 138 -15.99 17.60 -6.50
CA LYS A 138 -16.33 18.70 -5.58
C LYS A 138 -16.72 18.21 -4.19
N ASN A 139 -16.98 16.92 -4.02
CA ASN A 139 -17.32 16.23 -2.77
C ASN A 139 -16.15 15.39 -2.24
#